data_0b8ba9dcf95b2d14451f2607afb4be9f
#
_entry.id   0b8ba9dcf95b2d14451f2607afb4be9f
#
_cell.length_a   1.000
_cell.length_b   1.000
_cell.length_c   1.000
_cell.angle_alpha   90.00
_cell.angle_beta   90.00
_cell.angle_gamma   90.00
#
_symmetry.space_group_name_H-M   'P 1'
#
loop_
_entity.id
_entity.type
_entity.pdbx_description
1 polymer ?
#
loop_
_entity_poly.entity_id
_entity_poly.type
_entity_poly.pdbx_seq_one_letter_code
_entity_poly.pdbx_strand_id
1 'polypeptide(L)'
;DSSDKVYKIGICQQLEHAALDEATKGFEEACEEKFGKDKVKFDLQNGQGEQANCATIVNNFVADNDDLILANATTALQCAAAATSTIPILGTSVTDYATALDISDWTGSTGMNISGTCDLAPIDEQEAMLKELLPDAKTVGILYCSAEPNSAYQAKKFEEALEKDGIKYKEYTAADSNEIQSVVTSAVDECDALYIPTDNTMASNTEIINNI
;
A
#
# COMPACT_ATOMS: atom_id res chain seq x y z
N ASP A 1 7.07 31.54 21.37
CA ASP A 1 7.05 30.53 22.44
C ASP A 1 6.48 29.23 21.90
N SER A 2 7.34 28.30 21.55
CA SER A 2 6.94 27.01 20.96
C SER A 2 6.53 25.95 22.00
N SER A 3 6.44 26.31 23.27
CA SER A 3 6.21 25.35 24.36
C SER A 3 4.75 24.88 24.50
N ASP A 4 3.79 25.59 23.93
CA ASP A 4 2.36 25.30 24.13
C ASP A 4 1.63 24.80 22.87
N LYS A 5 2.35 24.65 21.74
CA LYS A 5 1.73 24.13 20.50
C LYS A 5 1.37 22.66 20.66
N VAL A 6 0.12 22.34 20.35
CA VAL A 6 -0.38 20.98 20.14
C VAL A 6 -0.48 20.76 18.63
N TYR A 7 0.24 19.76 18.11
CA TYR A 7 0.21 19.40 16.71
C TYR A 7 -1.02 18.58 16.37
N LYS A 8 -1.71 18.96 15.31
CA LYS A 8 -2.80 18.19 14.74
C LYS A 8 -2.26 17.35 13.60
N ILE A 9 -2.49 16.07 13.66
CA ILE A 9 -1.97 15.10 12.68
C ILE A 9 -3.14 14.30 12.14
N GLY A 10 -3.46 14.50 10.87
CA GLY A 10 -4.43 13.67 10.15
C GLY A 10 -3.78 12.39 9.68
N ILE A 11 -4.44 11.26 9.90
CA ILE A 11 -3.99 9.94 9.44
C ILE A 11 -5.06 9.36 8.51
N CYS A 12 -4.74 9.30 7.21
CA CYS A 12 -5.55 8.61 6.23
C CYS A 12 -4.99 7.20 6.02
N GLN A 13 -5.65 6.20 6.58
CA GLN A 13 -5.36 4.80 6.35
C GLN A 13 -6.26 4.28 5.24
N GLN A 14 -5.68 3.70 4.18
CA GLN A 14 -6.43 3.29 2.99
C GLN A 14 -7.49 2.23 3.33
N LEU A 15 -7.12 1.25 4.13
CA LEU A 15 -7.95 0.11 4.50
C LEU A 15 -7.53 -0.41 5.88
N GLU A 16 -8.42 -1.11 6.56
CA GLU A 16 -8.14 -1.73 7.85
C GLU A 16 -7.68 -3.18 7.66
N HIS A 17 -6.46 -3.45 8.02
CA HIS A 17 -5.88 -4.78 8.19
C HIS A 17 -4.60 -4.69 9.04
N ALA A 18 -4.20 -5.82 9.62
CA ALA A 18 -3.16 -5.88 10.65
C ALA A 18 -1.86 -5.13 10.31
N ALA A 19 -1.38 -5.19 9.05
CA ALA A 19 -0.12 -4.55 8.68
C ALA A 19 -0.24 -3.01 8.67
N LEU A 20 -1.34 -2.46 8.13
CA LEU A 20 -1.57 -1.02 8.14
C LEU A 20 -1.87 -0.50 9.53
N ASP A 21 -2.60 -1.28 10.35
CA ASP A 21 -2.90 -0.92 11.74
C ASP A 21 -1.61 -0.79 12.57
N GLU A 22 -0.69 -1.74 12.45
CA GLU A 22 0.61 -1.68 13.14
C GLU A 22 1.50 -0.54 12.62
N ALA A 23 1.46 -0.20 11.33
CA ALA A 23 2.19 0.95 10.80
C ALA A 23 1.65 2.27 11.37
N THR A 24 0.33 2.44 11.42
CA THR A 24 -0.33 3.60 12.05
C THR A 24 0.05 3.70 13.52
N LYS A 25 -0.10 2.61 14.27
CA LYS A 25 0.24 2.56 15.70
C LYS A 25 1.69 2.92 15.98
N GLY A 26 2.63 2.36 15.20
CA GLY A 26 4.05 2.68 15.34
C GLY A 26 4.36 4.16 15.09
N PHE A 27 3.67 4.78 14.14
CA PHE A 27 3.79 6.21 13.88
C PHE A 27 3.25 7.04 15.06
N GLU A 28 2.08 6.71 15.58
CA GLU A 28 1.48 7.42 16.73
C GLU A 28 2.37 7.31 17.96
N GLU A 29 2.84 6.10 18.30
CA GLU A 29 3.75 5.86 19.43
C GLU A 29 5.05 6.68 19.30
N ALA A 30 5.66 6.72 18.11
CA ALA A 30 6.87 7.50 17.87
C ALA A 30 6.65 9.02 18.01
N CYS A 31 5.50 9.53 17.56
CA CYS A 31 5.12 10.93 17.74
C CYS A 31 4.91 11.27 19.22
N GLU A 32 4.20 10.40 19.96
CA GLU A 32 3.97 10.57 21.40
C GLU A 32 5.28 10.54 22.21
N GLU A 33 6.18 9.61 21.86
CA GLU A 33 7.49 9.51 22.50
C GLU A 33 8.33 10.77 22.26
N LYS A 34 8.32 11.25 21.02
CA LYS A 34 9.18 12.39 20.62
C LYS A 34 8.67 13.74 21.11
N PHE A 35 7.38 13.99 21.03
CA PHE A 35 6.78 15.29 21.28
C PHE A 35 6.06 15.37 22.63
N GLY A 36 5.67 14.22 23.19
CA GLY A 36 4.81 14.09 24.37
C GLY A 36 3.34 13.93 24.00
N LYS A 37 2.64 13.07 24.75
CA LYS A 37 1.22 12.74 24.52
C LYS A 37 0.29 13.95 24.49
N ASP A 38 0.58 14.95 25.32
CA ASP A 38 -0.21 16.18 25.41
C ASP A 38 0.06 17.18 24.28
N LYS A 39 1.06 16.89 23.42
CA LYS A 39 1.51 17.76 22.34
C LYS A 39 1.11 17.27 20.95
N VAL A 40 0.49 16.14 20.83
CA VAL A 40 0.00 15.57 19.57
C VAL A 40 -1.48 15.20 19.69
N LYS A 41 -2.22 15.43 18.62
CA LYS A 41 -3.60 14.96 18.46
C LYS A 41 -3.73 14.29 17.12
N PHE A 42 -4.17 13.06 17.12
CA PHE A 42 -4.38 12.28 15.91
C PHE A 42 -5.86 12.29 15.52
N ASP A 43 -6.13 12.43 14.24
CA ASP A 43 -7.40 12.15 13.60
C ASP A 43 -7.19 10.99 12.62
N LEU A 44 -7.41 9.77 13.10
CA LEU A 44 -7.30 8.55 12.32
C LEU A 44 -8.62 8.26 11.61
N GLN A 45 -8.56 8.21 10.28
CA GLN A 45 -9.70 7.92 9.43
C GLN A 45 -9.38 6.77 8.46
N ASN A 46 -10.35 5.87 8.26
CA ASN A 46 -10.24 4.71 7.39
C ASN A 46 -10.96 4.95 6.05
N GLY A 47 -10.22 4.82 4.94
CA GLY A 47 -10.74 4.95 3.58
C GLY A 47 -11.60 3.79 3.10
N GLN A 48 -11.61 2.67 3.84
CA GLN A 48 -12.39 1.46 3.54
C GLN A 48 -12.08 0.86 2.15
N GLY A 49 -10.88 1.05 1.65
CA GLY A 49 -10.45 0.61 0.32
C GLY A 49 -10.92 1.50 -0.83
N GLU A 50 -11.68 2.55 -0.54
CA GLU A 50 -12.27 3.41 -1.55
C GLU A 50 -11.49 4.72 -1.72
N GLN A 51 -11.01 4.99 -2.94
CA GLN A 51 -10.28 6.23 -3.25
C GLN A 51 -11.11 7.49 -2.94
N ALA A 52 -12.41 7.47 -3.20
CA ALA A 52 -13.29 8.61 -2.93
C ALA A 52 -13.36 8.94 -1.43
N ASN A 53 -13.33 7.92 -0.57
CA ASN A 53 -13.29 8.13 0.87
C ASN A 53 -11.95 8.73 1.29
N CYS A 54 -10.83 8.18 0.81
CA CYS A 54 -9.50 8.75 1.08
C CYS A 54 -9.43 10.22 0.66
N ALA A 55 -9.93 10.57 -0.52
CA ALA A 55 -9.96 11.95 -0.99
C ALA A 55 -10.81 12.85 -0.06
N THR A 56 -11.96 12.39 0.40
CA THR A 56 -12.81 13.12 1.33
C THR A 56 -12.11 13.34 2.67
N ILE A 57 -11.51 12.29 3.23
CA ILE A 57 -10.76 12.32 4.49
C ILE A 57 -9.65 13.36 4.43
N VAL A 58 -8.80 13.28 3.41
CA VAL A 58 -7.65 14.20 3.28
C VAL A 58 -8.10 15.65 3.07
N ASN A 59 -9.15 15.89 2.30
CA ASN A 59 -9.71 17.23 2.13
C ASN A 59 -10.22 17.82 3.48
N ASN A 60 -10.75 16.98 4.38
CA ASN A 60 -11.13 17.43 5.73
C ASN A 60 -9.88 17.83 6.53
N PHE A 61 -8.78 17.06 6.50
CA PHE A 61 -7.53 17.43 7.18
C PHE A 61 -6.97 18.77 6.66
N VAL A 62 -7.07 19.00 5.35
CA VAL A 62 -6.67 20.29 4.75
C VAL A 62 -7.58 21.44 5.25
N ALA A 63 -8.90 21.23 5.32
CA ALA A 63 -9.84 22.23 5.80
C ALA A 63 -9.65 22.55 7.29
N ASP A 64 -9.27 21.54 8.09
CA ASP A 64 -9.00 21.69 9.52
C ASP A 64 -7.62 22.28 9.83
N ASN A 65 -6.83 22.56 8.78
CA ASN A 65 -5.47 23.07 8.85
C ASN A 65 -4.56 22.18 9.74
N ASP A 66 -4.56 20.90 9.48
CA ASP A 66 -3.66 19.97 10.17
C ASP A 66 -2.20 20.32 9.92
N ASP A 67 -1.34 20.07 10.89
CA ASP A 67 0.09 20.38 10.82
C ASP A 67 0.87 19.36 10.00
N LEU A 68 0.35 18.13 9.88
CA LEU A 68 0.96 17.00 9.20
C LEU A 68 -0.14 16.02 8.76
N ILE A 69 0.07 15.38 7.62
CA ILE A 69 -0.76 14.26 7.17
C ILE A 69 0.11 13.00 7.08
N LEU A 70 -0.30 11.92 7.73
CA LEU A 70 0.20 10.58 7.46
C LEU A 70 -0.72 9.93 6.42
N ALA A 71 -0.13 9.50 5.31
CA ALA A 71 -0.80 8.70 4.30
C ALA A 71 -0.32 7.24 4.41
N ASN A 72 -1.19 6.36 4.86
CA ASN A 72 -0.88 4.95 5.03
C ASN A 72 -1.45 4.15 3.85
N ALA A 73 -0.57 3.69 2.99
CA ALA A 73 -0.71 3.02 1.72
C ALA A 73 -0.83 3.97 0.50
N THR A 74 -0.66 3.40 -0.70
CA THR A 74 -0.45 4.13 -1.97
C THR A 74 -1.64 5.03 -2.34
N THR A 75 -2.87 4.55 -2.26
CA THR A 75 -4.06 5.35 -2.63
C THR A 75 -4.24 6.54 -1.67
N ALA A 76 -3.99 6.33 -0.37
CA ALA A 76 -4.01 7.42 0.61
C ALA A 76 -2.96 8.49 0.28
N LEU A 77 -1.74 8.07 -0.10
CA LEU A 77 -0.67 8.98 -0.54
C LEU A 77 -1.06 9.78 -1.78
N GLN A 78 -1.63 9.15 -2.79
CA GLN A 78 -2.10 9.81 -4.00
C GLN A 78 -3.17 10.87 -3.70
N CYS A 79 -4.13 10.54 -2.83
CA CYS A 79 -5.16 11.48 -2.40
C CYS A 79 -4.56 12.67 -1.63
N ALA A 80 -3.59 12.42 -0.73
CA ALA A 80 -2.91 13.46 0.02
C ALA A 80 -2.10 14.39 -0.88
N ALA A 81 -1.36 13.84 -1.83
CA ALA A 81 -0.59 14.60 -2.82
C ALA A 81 -1.48 15.49 -3.69
N ALA A 82 -2.67 15.02 -4.06
CA ALA A 82 -3.63 15.79 -4.84
C ALA A 82 -4.31 16.91 -4.03
N ALA A 83 -4.46 16.74 -2.72
CA ALA A 83 -5.21 17.67 -1.89
C ALA A 83 -4.39 18.87 -1.40
N THR A 84 -3.07 18.73 -1.20
CA THR A 84 -2.25 19.82 -0.66
C THR A 84 -0.81 19.78 -1.15
N SER A 85 -0.28 20.96 -1.43
CA SER A 85 1.14 21.18 -1.74
C SER A 85 1.89 21.89 -0.60
N THR A 86 1.24 22.17 0.53
CA THR A 86 1.77 22.99 1.61
C THR A 86 1.84 22.27 2.95
N ILE A 87 0.84 21.44 3.29
CA ILE A 87 0.89 20.62 4.49
C ILE A 87 1.89 19.49 4.24
N PRO A 88 2.88 19.27 5.15
CA PRO A 88 3.80 18.15 5.02
C PRO A 88 3.03 16.82 5.01
N ILE A 89 3.44 15.91 4.13
CA ILE A 89 2.87 14.56 4.02
C ILE A 89 3.98 13.55 4.29
N LEU A 90 3.71 12.62 5.19
CA LEU A 90 4.53 11.41 5.37
C LEU A 90 3.77 10.20 4.84
N GLY A 91 4.43 9.44 3.97
CA GLY A 91 3.91 8.16 3.49
C GLY A 91 4.51 6.99 4.26
N THR A 92 3.70 5.98 4.52
CA THR A 92 4.14 4.67 5.00
C THR A 92 3.37 3.57 4.28
N SER A 93 3.89 2.36 4.25
CA SER A 93 3.28 1.25 3.49
C SER A 93 3.10 1.60 2.00
N VAL A 94 4.06 2.30 1.43
CA VAL A 94 4.07 2.73 0.03
C VAL A 94 5.14 1.94 -0.71
N THR A 95 4.73 1.17 -1.70
CA THR A 95 5.61 0.28 -2.47
C THR A 95 6.65 1.05 -3.29
N ASP A 96 6.23 2.05 -4.04
CA ASP A 96 7.10 2.85 -4.90
C ASP A 96 6.58 4.28 -5.08
N TYR A 97 7.32 5.25 -4.62
CA TYR A 97 6.91 6.67 -4.68
C TYR A 97 6.90 7.24 -6.09
N ALA A 98 7.81 6.78 -6.94
CA ALA A 98 7.86 7.25 -8.32
C ALA A 98 6.58 6.86 -9.07
N THR A 99 6.17 5.59 -8.94
CA THR A 99 4.91 5.08 -9.51
C THR A 99 3.70 5.72 -8.86
N ALA A 100 3.67 5.82 -7.53
CA ALA A 100 2.52 6.39 -6.81
C ALA A 100 2.23 7.84 -7.19
N LEU A 101 3.28 8.63 -7.46
CA LEU A 101 3.20 10.07 -7.72
C LEU A 101 3.45 10.44 -9.19
N ASP A 102 3.52 9.44 -10.09
CA ASP A 102 3.77 9.63 -11.53
C ASP A 102 5.03 10.46 -11.83
N ILE A 103 6.14 10.15 -11.13
CA ILE A 103 7.43 10.83 -11.28
C ILE A 103 8.31 10.05 -12.26
N SER A 104 8.44 10.54 -13.50
CA SER A 104 9.24 9.89 -14.55
C SER A 104 10.75 9.96 -14.31
N ASP A 105 11.23 11.10 -13.79
CA ASP A 105 12.66 11.37 -13.58
C ASP A 105 13.02 11.21 -12.10
N TRP A 106 12.86 9.99 -11.56
CA TRP A 106 13.13 9.69 -10.17
C TRP A 106 14.60 9.84 -9.79
N THR A 107 14.88 10.72 -8.84
CA THR A 107 16.24 11.00 -8.33
C THR A 107 16.46 10.59 -6.88
N GLY A 108 15.53 9.83 -6.28
CA GLY A 108 15.52 9.49 -4.86
C GLY A 108 14.80 10.53 -3.99
N SER A 109 14.13 11.50 -4.62
CA SER A 109 13.34 12.53 -3.93
C SER A 109 12.06 12.81 -4.70
N THR A 110 10.98 13.07 -3.99
CA THR A 110 9.71 13.45 -4.62
C THR A 110 9.74 14.86 -5.20
N GLY A 111 10.60 15.74 -4.69
CA GLY A 111 10.63 17.17 -5.05
C GLY A 111 9.39 17.95 -4.56
N MET A 112 8.57 17.35 -3.70
CA MET A 112 7.31 17.89 -3.18
C MET A 112 7.33 17.97 -1.65
N ASN A 113 6.21 18.38 -1.05
CA ASN A 113 5.98 18.37 0.39
C ASN A 113 5.77 16.94 0.96
N ILE A 114 6.34 15.93 0.31
CA ILE A 114 6.12 14.50 0.60
C ILE A 114 7.44 13.83 0.90
N SER A 115 7.49 13.06 1.98
CA SER A 115 8.56 12.12 2.35
C SER A 115 7.95 10.86 2.95
N GLY A 116 8.75 9.86 3.27
CA GLY A 116 8.24 8.65 3.92
C GLY A 116 9.15 7.45 3.78
N THR A 117 8.59 6.29 4.03
CA THR A 117 9.25 4.99 3.95
C THR A 117 8.69 4.16 2.80
N CYS A 118 9.52 3.31 2.20
CA CYS A 118 9.15 2.38 1.14
C CYS A 118 9.15 0.96 1.70
N ASP A 119 8.18 0.15 1.29
CA ASP A 119 8.03 -1.24 1.70
C ASP A 119 8.14 -2.24 0.53
N LEU A 120 8.70 -1.80 -0.61
CA LEU A 120 8.91 -2.68 -1.75
C LEU A 120 9.69 -3.93 -1.35
N ALA A 121 9.06 -5.08 -1.51
CA ALA A 121 9.68 -6.37 -1.26
C ALA A 121 10.76 -6.70 -2.32
N PRO A 122 11.76 -7.53 -1.97
CA PRO A 122 12.79 -7.98 -2.92
C PRO A 122 12.20 -9.01 -3.90
N ILE A 123 11.61 -8.55 -4.98
CA ILE A 123 10.83 -9.36 -5.94
C ILE A 123 11.65 -10.50 -6.55
N ASP A 124 12.92 -10.24 -6.91
CA ASP A 124 13.81 -11.28 -7.46
C ASP A 124 14.07 -12.41 -6.43
N GLU A 125 14.14 -12.08 -5.13
CA GLU A 125 14.29 -13.07 -4.05
C GLU A 125 13.00 -13.86 -3.81
N GLN A 126 11.85 -13.23 -4.00
CA GLN A 126 10.55 -13.92 -3.92
C GLN A 126 10.37 -14.92 -5.06
N GLU A 127 10.81 -14.56 -6.27
CA GLU A 127 10.81 -15.50 -7.42
C GLU A 127 11.78 -16.67 -7.17
N ALA A 128 12.98 -16.40 -6.67
CA ALA A 128 13.93 -17.44 -6.30
C ALA A 128 13.39 -18.39 -5.24
N MET A 129 12.71 -17.85 -4.22
CA MET A 129 12.04 -18.62 -3.18
C MET A 129 10.92 -19.50 -3.75
N LEU A 130 10.12 -18.99 -4.69
CA LEU A 130 9.08 -19.78 -5.37
C LEU A 130 9.68 -21.01 -6.04
N LYS A 131 10.79 -20.86 -6.75
CA LYS A 131 11.48 -21.99 -7.42
C LYS A 131 12.05 -23.01 -6.41
N GLU A 132 12.53 -22.54 -5.29
CA GLU A 132 13.05 -23.44 -4.22
C GLU A 132 11.93 -24.24 -3.56
N LEU A 133 10.79 -23.59 -3.25
CA LEU A 133 9.65 -24.20 -2.59
C LEU A 133 8.83 -25.10 -3.53
N LEU A 134 8.69 -24.70 -4.79
CA LEU A 134 7.85 -25.35 -5.79
C LEU A 134 8.62 -25.60 -7.10
N PRO A 135 9.68 -26.44 -7.09
CA PRO A 135 10.57 -26.62 -8.23
C PRO A 135 9.91 -27.20 -9.49
N ASP A 136 8.77 -27.86 -9.34
CA ASP A 136 8.00 -28.46 -10.43
C ASP A 136 6.88 -27.56 -10.98
N ALA A 137 6.67 -26.38 -10.41
CA ALA A 137 5.67 -25.43 -10.86
C ALA A 137 5.97 -24.95 -12.29
N LYS A 138 5.00 -25.09 -13.19
CA LYS A 138 5.11 -24.72 -14.61
C LYS A 138 4.34 -23.47 -14.96
N THR A 139 3.27 -23.20 -14.22
CA THR A 139 2.38 -22.06 -14.42
C THR A 139 2.12 -21.38 -13.08
N VAL A 140 2.45 -20.11 -13.00
CA VAL A 140 2.25 -19.28 -11.80
C VAL A 140 1.11 -18.31 -12.05
N GLY A 141 0.10 -18.31 -11.17
CA GLY A 141 -0.93 -17.30 -11.15
C GLY A 141 -0.44 -16.09 -10.37
N ILE A 142 -0.61 -14.90 -10.93
CA ILE A 142 -0.32 -13.63 -10.25
C ILE A 142 -1.65 -12.99 -9.87
N LEU A 143 -1.97 -12.99 -8.58
CA LEU A 143 -3.27 -12.59 -8.04
C LEU A 143 -3.18 -11.25 -7.34
N TYR A 144 -3.91 -10.24 -7.81
CA TYR A 144 -3.93 -8.92 -7.20
C TYR A 144 -5.19 -8.10 -7.48
N CYS A 145 -5.38 -6.99 -6.75
CA CYS A 145 -6.44 -6.04 -6.99
C CYS A 145 -6.05 -5.05 -8.09
N SER A 146 -6.82 -5.01 -9.19
CA SER A 146 -6.55 -4.12 -10.32
C SER A 146 -6.71 -2.62 -9.99
N ALA A 147 -7.39 -2.29 -8.90
CA ALA A 147 -7.53 -0.92 -8.42
C ALA A 147 -6.31 -0.42 -7.62
N GLU A 148 -5.32 -1.29 -7.34
CA GLU A 148 -4.13 -0.94 -6.57
C GLU A 148 -2.88 -0.80 -7.48
N PRO A 149 -2.40 0.43 -7.76
CA PRO A 149 -1.22 0.64 -8.62
C PRO A 149 0.06 0.01 -8.07
N ASN A 150 0.21 -0.05 -6.75
CA ASN A 150 1.31 -0.75 -6.06
C ASN A 150 1.34 -2.24 -6.41
N SER A 151 0.18 -2.88 -6.49
CA SER A 151 0.07 -4.30 -6.82
C SER A 151 0.41 -4.58 -8.29
N ALA A 152 -0.12 -3.76 -9.21
CA ALA A 152 0.21 -3.85 -10.62
C ALA A 152 1.71 -3.64 -10.89
N TYR A 153 2.36 -2.71 -10.17
CA TYR A 153 3.80 -2.49 -10.26
C TYR A 153 4.60 -3.73 -9.84
N GLN A 154 4.25 -4.34 -8.72
CA GLN A 154 4.90 -5.55 -8.21
C GLN A 154 4.65 -6.75 -9.13
N ALA A 155 3.40 -6.93 -9.60
CA ALA A 155 3.03 -7.98 -10.54
C ALA A 155 3.91 -7.94 -11.78
N LYS A 156 4.03 -6.77 -12.42
CA LYS A 156 4.89 -6.58 -13.58
C LYS A 156 6.35 -6.95 -13.33
N LYS A 157 6.91 -6.57 -12.18
CA LYS A 157 8.29 -6.94 -11.84
C LYS A 157 8.45 -8.44 -11.60
N PHE A 158 7.45 -9.08 -11.01
CA PHE A 158 7.48 -10.52 -10.82
C PHE A 158 7.35 -11.28 -12.15
N GLU A 159 6.52 -10.80 -13.08
CA GLU A 159 6.45 -11.30 -14.45
C GLU A 159 7.80 -11.23 -15.15
N GLU A 160 8.48 -10.08 -15.08
CA GLU A 160 9.82 -9.90 -15.63
C GLU A 160 10.83 -10.90 -15.06
N ALA A 161 10.71 -11.26 -13.78
CA ALA A 161 11.55 -12.29 -13.15
C ALA A 161 11.19 -13.69 -13.65
N LEU A 162 9.92 -14.05 -13.72
CA LEU A 162 9.45 -15.34 -14.26
C LEU A 162 9.85 -15.53 -15.74
N GLU A 163 9.77 -14.48 -16.56
CA GLU A 163 10.15 -14.50 -17.98
C GLU A 163 11.64 -14.82 -18.16
N LYS A 164 12.53 -14.24 -17.34
CA LYS A 164 13.96 -14.52 -17.37
C LYS A 164 14.27 -16.02 -17.18
N ASP A 165 13.47 -16.69 -16.37
CA ASP A 165 13.64 -18.11 -16.04
C ASP A 165 12.73 -19.03 -16.88
N GLY A 166 11.97 -18.46 -17.82
CA GLY A 166 11.12 -19.22 -18.75
C GLY A 166 9.90 -19.88 -18.08
N ILE A 167 9.50 -19.40 -16.90
CA ILE A 167 8.32 -19.86 -16.17
C ILE A 167 7.07 -19.18 -16.76
N LYS A 168 6.02 -19.96 -17.03
CA LYS A 168 4.76 -19.42 -17.52
C LYS A 168 3.98 -18.77 -16.40
N TYR A 169 3.31 -17.68 -16.70
CA TYR A 169 2.43 -17.02 -15.74
C TYR A 169 1.10 -16.61 -16.39
N LYS A 170 0.14 -16.31 -15.52
CA LYS A 170 -1.16 -15.75 -15.89
C LYS A 170 -1.63 -14.81 -14.80
N GLU A 171 -2.07 -13.62 -15.20
CA GLU A 171 -2.66 -12.66 -14.27
C GLU A 171 -4.10 -13.01 -13.93
N TYR A 172 -4.43 -12.85 -12.64
CA TYR A 172 -5.77 -12.98 -12.08
C TYR A 172 -6.07 -11.73 -11.25
N THR A 173 -6.94 -10.88 -11.74
CA THR A 173 -7.24 -9.61 -11.09
C THR A 173 -8.66 -9.55 -10.60
N ALA A 174 -8.84 -9.07 -9.37
CA ALA A 174 -10.13 -8.69 -8.82
C ALA A 174 -10.23 -7.16 -8.81
N ALA A 175 -11.36 -6.60 -9.22
CA ALA A 175 -11.58 -5.15 -9.15
C ALA A 175 -11.81 -4.67 -7.71
N ASP A 176 -12.43 -5.52 -6.90
CA ASP A 176 -12.68 -5.30 -5.47
C ASP A 176 -12.83 -6.63 -4.72
N SER A 177 -13.15 -6.57 -3.42
CA SER A 177 -13.28 -7.75 -2.56
C SER A 177 -14.40 -8.73 -2.98
N ASN A 178 -15.41 -8.27 -3.71
CA ASN A 178 -16.54 -9.11 -4.12
C ASN A 178 -16.15 -10.15 -5.18
N GLU A 179 -15.11 -9.86 -5.97
CA GLU A 179 -14.64 -10.74 -7.03
C GLU A 179 -13.61 -11.78 -6.57
N ILE A 180 -13.00 -11.59 -5.39
CA ILE A 180 -11.88 -12.40 -4.90
C ILE A 180 -12.19 -13.89 -4.96
N GLN A 181 -13.33 -14.34 -4.43
CA GLN A 181 -13.65 -15.77 -4.38
C GLN A 181 -13.65 -16.41 -5.77
N SER A 182 -14.28 -15.76 -6.77
CA SER A 182 -14.37 -16.31 -8.12
C SER A 182 -13.03 -16.30 -8.85
N VAL A 183 -12.24 -15.23 -8.64
CA VAL A 183 -10.93 -15.06 -9.27
C VAL A 183 -9.93 -16.06 -8.69
N VAL A 184 -9.90 -16.24 -7.36
CA VAL A 184 -9.01 -17.21 -6.69
C VAL A 184 -9.37 -18.62 -7.10
N THR A 185 -10.66 -18.98 -7.15
CA THR A 185 -11.09 -20.32 -7.61
C THR A 185 -10.56 -20.62 -9.00
N SER A 186 -10.68 -19.66 -9.94
CA SER A 186 -10.15 -19.84 -11.29
C SER A 186 -8.62 -19.96 -11.32
N ALA A 187 -7.93 -19.21 -10.47
CA ALA A 187 -6.48 -19.24 -10.41
C ALA A 187 -5.95 -20.59 -9.86
N VAL A 188 -6.59 -21.10 -8.82
CA VAL A 188 -6.23 -22.41 -8.21
C VAL A 188 -6.47 -23.57 -9.18
N ASP A 189 -7.54 -23.51 -9.96
CA ASP A 189 -7.87 -24.56 -10.96
C ASP A 189 -6.88 -24.62 -12.13
N GLU A 190 -6.21 -23.50 -12.45
CA GLU A 190 -5.42 -23.36 -13.65
C GLU A 190 -3.90 -23.28 -13.42
N CYS A 191 -3.45 -23.02 -12.18
CA CYS A 191 -2.05 -22.75 -11.87
C CYS A 191 -1.47 -23.73 -10.84
N ASP A 192 -0.16 -23.96 -10.93
CA ASP A 192 0.56 -24.82 -9.98
C ASP A 192 0.96 -24.07 -8.70
N ALA A 193 1.03 -22.73 -8.77
CA ALA A 193 1.36 -21.83 -7.68
C ALA A 193 0.67 -20.49 -7.85
N LEU A 194 0.43 -19.78 -6.76
CA LEU A 194 -0.05 -18.41 -6.76
C LEU A 194 0.97 -17.49 -6.09
N TYR A 195 1.25 -16.37 -6.75
CA TYR A 195 1.96 -15.24 -6.18
C TYR A 195 0.97 -14.11 -5.91
N ILE A 196 1.01 -13.59 -4.70
CA ILE A 196 0.21 -12.45 -4.27
C ILE A 196 1.19 -11.36 -3.81
N PRO A 197 1.26 -10.21 -4.51
CA PRO A 197 2.10 -9.11 -4.08
C PRO A 197 1.61 -8.50 -2.76
N THR A 198 2.31 -7.49 -2.26
CA THR A 198 1.83 -6.65 -1.16
C THR A 198 0.62 -5.85 -1.66
N ASP A 199 -0.57 -6.40 -1.41
CA ASP A 199 -1.87 -5.93 -1.89
C ASP A 199 -2.82 -5.78 -0.71
N ASN A 200 -3.36 -4.59 -0.50
CA ASN A 200 -4.17 -4.31 0.69
C ASN A 200 -5.53 -5.03 0.64
N THR A 201 -6.13 -5.11 -0.55
CA THR A 201 -7.40 -5.79 -0.75
C THR A 201 -7.27 -7.29 -0.52
N MET A 202 -6.20 -7.92 -1.04
CA MET A 202 -5.93 -9.34 -0.78
C MET A 202 -5.59 -9.58 0.69
N ALA A 203 -4.80 -8.71 1.32
CA ALA A 203 -4.42 -8.82 2.73
C ALA A 203 -5.64 -8.76 3.67
N SER A 204 -6.63 -7.91 3.38
CA SER A 204 -7.88 -7.85 4.16
C SER A 204 -8.82 -9.04 3.93
N ASN A 205 -8.56 -9.87 2.91
CA ASN A 205 -9.40 -11.02 2.52
C ASN A 205 -8.65 -12.35 2.56
N THR A 206 -7.56 -12.45 3.32
CA THR A 206 -6.74 -13.65 3.43
C THR A 206 -7.52 -14.89 3.86
N GLU A 207 -8.55 -14.73 4.71
CA GLU A 207 -9.39 -15.84 5.14
C GLU A 207 -10.17 -16.46 3.96
N ILE A 208 -10.71 -15.63 3.07
CA ILE A 208 -11.42 -16.10 1.87
C ILE A 208 -10.43 -16.84 0.95
N ILE A 209 -9.25 -16.26 0.72
CA ILE A 209 -8.24 -16.83 -0.16
C ILE A 209 -7.74 -18.18 0.36
N ASN A 210 -7.49 -18.29 1.66
CA ASN A 210 -6.95 -19.51 2.27
C ASN A 210 -7.96 -20.66 2.37
N ASN A 211 -9.26 -20.39 2.25
CA ASN A 211 -10.32 -21.40 2.35
C ASN A 211 -10.68 -22.02 0.99
N ILE A 212 -10.08 -21.58 -0.11
CA ILE A 212 -10.27 -22.11 -1.46
C ILE A 212 -9.15 -23.07 -1.80
#